data_06381718d5d56d9de53f370d494b2ed2
#
_entry.id   06381718d5d56d9de53f370d494b2ed2
#
_cell.length_a   1.000
_cell.length_b   1.000
_cell.length_c   1.000
_cell.angle_alpha   90.00
_cell.angle_beta   90.00
_cell.angle_gamma   90.00
#
_symmetry.space_group_name_H-M   'P 1'
#
loop_
_entity.id
_entity.type
_entity.pdbx_description
1 polymer ?
#
loop_
_entity_poly.entity_id
_entity_poly.type
_entity_poly.pdbx_seq_one_letter_code
_entity_poly.pdbx_strand_id
1 'polypeptide(L)'
;MRFGSFFLFPDRRGEGIPDMYYKIGERLEEIKPKNFENLKYQYVAVISSEEWIKNNKKFSMGIEWDINLDEITDTHVEVNIDSLTGTFSIPSRKNTSGPRHNFAFALDEKGIVFVDDEGFAGRLIDKLVKSKRYLNPCLERFLYDFLEGIIHRDYKIIEQYDAKLDQIEKDVLDDDSTGSIRELTDIRSELRDLRIHYAQLMDLSQELEENENSFFKEDNERYFHLVFQRVQSLHEMTSSLADYTSHIRDLNQAQIDMKQNKIMTILTVVTSVFMPLTLITGWYGMNFVHMPELSQPLAYPIVIAVCILIAVACLVFFKVKKWL
;
A
#
# COMPACT_ATOMS: atom_id res chain seq x y z
N MET A 1 -20.12 -14.08 7.24
CA MET A 1 -19.97 -15.23 6.32
C MET A 1 -18.52 -15.70 6.38
N ARG A 2 -18.29 -16.98 6.68
CA ARG A 2 -16.94 -17.55 6.82
C ARG A 2 -16.25 -17.56 5.46
N PHE A 3 -15.19 -16.75 5.30
CA PHE A 3 -14.32 -16.80 4.13
C PHE A 3 -13.48 -18.07 4.17
N GLY A 4 -13.60 -18.83 3.08
CA GLY A 4 -13.00 -20.13 2.89
C GLY A 4 -11.48 -20.10 3.06
N SER A 5 -11.02 -21.06 3.81
CA SER A 5 -9.64 -21.47 3.98
C SER A 5 -9.03 -21.94 2.66
N PHE A 6 -8.41 -21.02 1.91
CA PHE A 6 -7.59 -21.37 0.76
C PHE A 6 -6.14 -20.91 0.98
N PHE A 7 -5.28 -21.93 1.22
CA PHE A 7 -3.82 -21.85 1.26
C PHE A 7 -3.17 -21.01 2.37
N LEU A 8 -3.36 -21.46 3.60
CA LEU A 8 -2.36 -21.28 4.66
C LEU A 8 -1.13 -22.12 4.26
N PHE A 9 -0.05 -21.46 3.82
CA PHE A 9 1.26 -22.11 3.87
C PHE A 9 1.66 -22.19 5.34
N PRO A 10 1.98 -23.38 5.89
CA PRO A 10 2.50 -23.47 7.23
C PRO A 10 3.81 -22.68 7.28
N ASP A 11 3.92 -21.79 8.26
CA ASP A 11 5.15 -21.11 8.61
C ASP A 11 6.12 -22.17 9.18
N ARG A 12 7.05 -22.64 8.36
CA ARG A 12 8.06 -23.63 8.74
C ARG A 12 9.34 -22.96 9.22
N ARG A 13 9.24 -21.92 10.03
CA ARG A 13 10.39 -21.40 10.74
C ARG A 13 10.92 -22.45 11.69
N GLY A 14 12.10 -23.00 11.41
CA GLY A 14 12.79 -23.93 12.31
C GLY A 14 12.99 -25.38 11.82
N GLU A 15 12.41 -25.79 10.68
CA GLU A 15 12.86 -27.04 10.00
C GLU A 15 13.81 -26.60 8.87
N GLY A 16 15.07 -27.05 8.92
CA GLY A 16 16.07 -26.75 7.89
C GLY A 16 15.51 -27.05 6.50
N ILE A 17 15.50 -26.02 5.64
CA ILE A 17 15.00 -26.17 4.27
C ILE A 17 16.01 -27.01 3.52
N PRO A 18 15.62 -28.12 2.87
CA PRO A 18 16.56 -28.92 2.10
C PRO A 18 17.06 -28.13 0.90
N ASP A 19 18.35 -28.20 0.64
CA ASP A 19 18.94 -27.61 -0.56
C ASP A 19 18.29 -28.24 -1.81
N MET A 20 17.84 -27.37 -2.72
CA MET A 20 17.17 -27.77 -3.95
C MET A 20 17.98 -27.31 -5.15
N TYR A 21 18.17 -28.21 -6.09
CA TYR A 21 18.91 -27.93 -7.31
C TYR A 21 18.12 -28.41 -8.51
N TYR A 22 17.95 -27.53 -9.49
CA TYR A 22 17.19 -27.81 -10.70
C TYR A 22 17.99 -27.47 -11.96
N LYS A 23 17.90 -28.34 -12.97
CA LYS A 23 18.34 -28.04 -14.33
C LYS A 23 17.19 -27.31 -15.05
N ILE A 24 17.53 -26.27 -15.79
CA ILE A 24 16.61 -25.59 -16.71
C ILE A 24 16.52 -26.40 -18.01
N GLY A 25 15.38 -27.02 -18.24
CA GLY A 25 15.02 -27.80 -19.41
C GLY A 25 13.59 -27.48 -19.84
N GLU A 26 12.97 -28.32 -20.67
CA GLU A 26 11.54 -28.19 -20.98
C GLU A 26 10.68 -28.09 -19.72
N ARG A 27 11.15 -28.71 -18.66
CA ARG A 27 10.70 -28.52 -17.26
C ARG A 27 11.91 -28.31 -16.38
N LEU A 28 11.68 -27.77 -15.21
CA LEU A 28 12.69 -27.77 -14.17
C LEU A 28 12.81 -29.19 -13.63
N GLU A 29 13.99 -29.80 -13.80
CA GLU A 29 14.28 -31.17 -13.39
C GLU A 29 15.19 -31.14 -12.17
N GLU A 30 14.79 -31.81 -11.06
CA GLU A 30 15.62 -31.88 -9.87
C GLU A 30 16.92 -32.65 -10.18
N ILE A 31 18.04 -32.10 -9.75
CA ILE A 31 19.38 -32.65 -9.96
C ILE A 31 20.17 -32.68 -8.65
N LYS A 32 21.22 -33.52 -8.60
CA LYS A 32 22.18 -33.54 -7.48
C LYS A 32 23.60 -33.46 -8.06
N PRO A 33 24.03 -32.26 -8.52
CA PRO A 33 25.32 -32.10 -9.16
C PRO A 33 26.44 -32.26 -8.10
N LYS A 34 27.53 -32.91 -8.50
CA LYS A 34 28.74 -33.00 -7.68
C LYS A 34 29.64 -31.81 -7.84
N ASN A 35 29.57 -31.11 -8.97
CA ASN A 35 30.36 -29.93 -9.32
C ASN A 35 29.56 -29.05 -10.28
N PHE A 36 29.52 -27.72 -10.03
CA PHE A 36 28.81 -26.72 -10.83
C PHE A 36 29.66 -26.11 -11.94
N GLU A 37 31.00 -26.16 -11.84
CA GLU A 37 31.92 -25.54 -12.82
C GLU A 37 31.79 -26.08 -14.25
N ASN A 38 31.51 -27.38 -14.38
CA ASN A 38 31.50 -28.07 -15.69
C ASN A 38 30.09 -28.47 -16.17
N LEU A 39 29.06 -27.80 -15.68
CA LEU A 39 27.70 -28.07 -16.15
C LEU A 39 27.51 -27.59 -17.59
N LYS A 40 26.93 -28.45 -18.44
CA LYS A 40 26.60 -28.13 -19.84
C LYS A 40 25.17 -27.56 -20.00
N TYR A 41 24.52 -27.23 -18.91
CA TYR A 41 23.14 -26.77 -18.87
C TYR A 41 23.02 -25.67 -17.79
N GLN A 42 22.06 -24.79 -17.97
CA GLN A 42 21.74 -23.76 -16.97
C GLN A 42 21.01 -24.37 -15.78
N TYR A 43 21.23 -23.82 -14.59
CA TYR A 43 20.68 -24.36 -13.35
C TYR A 43 20.07 -23.28 -12.45
N VAL A 44 19.23 -23.76 -11.52
CA VAL A 44 18.67 -22.98 -10.40
C VAL A 44 18.98 -23.72 -9.12
N ALA A 45 19.51 -23.01 -8.15
CA ALA A 45 19.74 -23.56 -6.81
C ALA A 45 18.97 -22.73 -5.77
N VAL A 46 18.46 -23.40 -4.74
CA VAL A 46 17.95 -22.76 -3.52
C VAL A 46 18.64 -23.42 -2.35
N ILE A 47 19.36 -22.64 -1.58
CA ILE A 47 20.19 -23.11 -0.47
C ILE A 47 19.99 -22.22 0.76
N SER A 48 20.38 -22.73 1.91
CA SER A 48 20.42 -21.96 3.15
C SER A 48 21.62 -20.99 3.20
N SER A 49 21.54 -19.97 4.04
CA SER A 49 22.67 -19.08 4.34
C SER A 49 23.87 -19.85 4.89
N GLU A 50 23.64 -20.87 5.70
CA GLU A 50 24.72 -21.74 6.21
C GLU A 50 25.44 -22.51 5.09
N GLU A 51 24.71 -23.05 4.11
CA GLU A 51 25.31 -23.76 2.97
C GLU A 51 26.06 -22.79 2.05
N TRP A 52 25.54 -21.57 1.85
CA TRP A 52 26.24 -20.53 1.09
C TRP A 52 27.58 -20.19 1.71
N ILE A 53 27.63 -19.88 3.01
CA ILE A 53 28.86 -19.53 3.73
C ILE A 53 29.90 -20.66 3.65
N LYS A 54 29.45 -21.93 3.73
CA LYS A 54 30.36 -23.09 3.68
C LYS A 54 30.87 -23.40 2.29
N ASN A 55 30.08 -23.17 1.25
CA ASN A 55 30.26 -23.81 -0.05
C ASN A 55 30.06 -22.87 -1.24
N ASN A 56 30.05 -21.53 -1.09
CA ASN A 56 29.86 -20.57 -2.18
C ASN A 56 30.87 -20.77 -3.34
N LYS A 57 32.10 -21.19 -3.04
CA LYS A 57 33.15 -21.50 -4.04
C LYS A 57 32.75 -22.61 -5.02
N LYS A 58 31.77 -23.46 -4.69
CA LYS A 58 31.26 -24.49 -5.61
C LYS A 58 30.56 -23.91 -6.83
N PHE A 59 29.99 -22.71 -6.70
CA PHE A 59 29.22 -22.07 -7.76
C PHE A 59 30.08 -21.26 -8.71
N SER A 60 31.42 -21.04 -8.39
CA SER A 60 32.39 -20.35 -9.23
C SER A 60 31.98 -18.93 -9.67
N MET A 61 31.17 -18.25 -8.86
CA MET A 61 30.71 -16.88 -9.14
C MET A 61 31.70 -15.81 -8.67
N GLY A 62 32.93 -16.19 -8.26
CA GLY A 62 34.02 -15.29 -7.94
C GLY A 62 33.87 -14.40 -6.71
N ILE A 63 32.71 -14.40 -6.07
CA ILE A 63 32.37 -13.46 -5.01
C ILE A 63 32.53 -14.09 -3.63
N GLU A 64 33.25 -13.38 -2.76
CA GLU A 64 33.14 -13.57 -1.30
C GLU A 64 32.04 -12.61 -0.79
N TRP A 65 30.81 -13.06 -0.80
CA TRP A 65 29.66 -12.29 -0.33
C TRP A 65 29.19 -12.81 1.03
N ASP A 66 29.36 -11.97 2.05
CA ASP A 66 28.85 -12.25 3.40
C ASP A 66 27.39 -11.76 3.48
N ILE A 67 26.45 -12.71 3.41
CA ILE A 67 25.02 -12.43 3.38
C ILE A 67 24.45 -12.50 4.79
N ASN A 68 23.91 -11.39 5.26
CA ASN A 68 23.05 -11.36 6.45
C ASN A 68 21.59 -11.11 6.03
N LEU A 69 20.78 -12.17 5.97
CA LEU A 69 19.38 -12.08 5.54
C LEU A 69 18.50 -11.22 6.46
N ASP A 70 18.87 -11.09 7.73
CA ASP A 70 18.13 -10.26 8.71
C ASP A 70 18.33 -8.75 8.47
N GLU A 71 19.40 -8.36 7.79
CA GLU A 71 19.71 -6.95 7.46
C GLU A 71 19.10 -6.50 6.13
N ILE A 72 18.50 -7.39 5.36
CA ILE A 72 17.87 -7.06 4.09
C ILE A 72 16.65 -6.18 4.32
N THR A 73 16.66 -4.97 3.77
CA THR A 73 15.57 -3.99 3.88
C THR A 73 14.86 -3.72 2.57
N ASP A 74 15.52 -3.99 1.44
CA ASP A 74 15.07 -3.63 0.09
C ASP A 74 15.36 -4.72 -0.95
N THR A 75 14.77 -4.54 -2.13
CA THR A 75 15.09 -5.34 -3.31
C THR A 75 16.01 -4.52 -4.19
N HIS A 76 17.22 -5.03 -4.42
CA HIS A 76 18.20 -4.42 -5.31
C HIS A 76 19.08 -5.46 -5.99
N VAL A 77 19.81 -5.03 -6.99
CA VAL A 77 20.82 -5.83 -7.70
C VAL A 77 22.11 -5.03 -7.81
N GLU A 78 23.22 -5.73 -7.70
CA GLU A 78 24.56 -5.19 -7.91
C GLU A 78 25.24 -5.94 -9.04
N VAL A 79 25.83 -5.19 -9.98
CA VAL A 79 26.54 -5.73 -11.12
C VAL A 79 28.02 -5.86 -10.75
N ASN A 80 28.53 -7.09 -10.76
CA ASN A 80 29.94 -7.39 -10.56
C ASN A 80 30.54 -7.89 -11.89
N ILE A 81 31.85 -7.99 -12.00
CA ILE A 81 32.54 -8.37 -13.26
C ILE A 81 32.09 -9.75 -13.75
N ASP A 82 31.87 -10.71 -12.84
CA ASP A 82 31.63 -12.13 -13.13
C ASP A 82 30.29 -12.65 -12.61
N SER A 83 29.46 -11.75 -12.06
CA SER A 83 28.16 -12.14 -11.49
C SER A 83 27.27 -10.93 -11.26
N LEU A 84 25.98 -11.18 -11.13
CA LEU A 84 25.01 -10.26 -10.55
C LEU A 84 24.60 -10.79 -9.18
N THR A 85 24.68 -9.94 -8.17
CA THR A 85 24.18 -10.26 -6.83
C THR A 85 23.07 -9.32 -6.42
N GLY A 86 22.20 -9.74 -5.53
CA GLY A 86 21.15 -8.86 -5.07
C GLY A 86 20.29 -9.49 -3.99
N THR A 87 19.33 -8.71 -3.54
CA THR A 87 18.40 -9.07 -2.48
C THR A 87 16.97 -8.89 -2.94
N PHE A 88 16.09 -9.65 -2.33
CA PHE A 88 14.64 -9.48 -2.42
C PHE A 88 14.07 -9.24 -1.02
N SER A 89 13.28 -8.19 -0.88
CA SER A 89 12.49 -7.88 0.30
C SER A 89 11.04 -7.73 -0.11
N ILE A 90 10.25 -8.80 0.00
CA ILE A 90 8.90 -8.90 -0.55
C ILE A 90 7.88 -8.71 0.56
N PRO A 91 6.96 -7.72 0.47
CA PRO A 91 5.90 -7.53 1.44
C PRO A 91 5.00 -8.76 1.56
N SER A 92 4.59 -9.08 2.78
CA SER A 92 3.63 -10.16 3.00
C SER A 92 2.26 -9.77 2.44
N ARG A 93 1.64 -10.66 1.66
CA ARG A 93 0.32 -10.43 1.06
C ARG A 93 -0.85 -10.48 2.05
N LYS A 94 -0.61 -10.85 3.30
CA LYS A 94 -1.62 -10.83 4.37
C LYS A 94 -1.62 -9.52 5.13
N ASN A 95 -0.47 -8.91 5.25
CA ASN A 95 -0.25 -7.63 5.91
C ASN A 95 0.98 -7.00 5.25
N THR A 96 0.75 -6.06 4.34
CA THR A 96 1.81 -5.44 3.52
C THR A 96 2.77 -4.58 4.34
N SER A 97 2.31 -4.04 5.47
CA SER A 97 3.15 -3.34 6.46
C SER A 97 3.73 -4.26 7.55
N GLY A 98 3.51 -5.57 7.42
CA GLY A 98 4.02 -6.60 8.34
C GLY A 98 5.40 -7.13 7.94
N PRO A 99 5.78 -8.31 8.49
CA PRO A 99 7.06 -8.93 8.17
C PRO A 99 7.21 -9.19 6.67
N ARG A 100 8.39 -8.88 6.14
CA ARG A 100 8.74 -9.10 4.73
C ARG A 100 9.39 -10.47 4.57
N HIS A 101 9.36 -11.00 3.35
CA HIS A 101 10.10 -12.20 2.98
C HIS A 101 11.42 -11.77 2.36
N ASN A 102 12.51 -12.02 3.07
CA ASN A 102 13.83 -11.62 2.69
C ASN A 102 14.64 -12.82 2.21
N PHE A 103 15.27 -12.71 1.06
CA PHE A 103 16.21 -13.68 0.53
C PHE A 103 17.17 -13.00 -0.43
N ALA A 104 18.32 -13.63 -0.69
CA ALA A 104 19.34 -13.09 -1.56
C ALA A 104 19.52 -13.98 -2.80
N PHE A 105 20.18 -13.45 -3.82
CA PHE A 105 20.53 -14.22 -5.01
C PHE A 105 21.89 -13.84 -5.57
N ALA A 106 22.54 -14.81 -6.19
CA ALA A 106 23.69 -14.59 -7.05
C ALA A 106 23.44 -15.30 -8.38
N LEU A 107 23.75 -14.68 -9.50
CA LEU A 107 23.60 -15.26 -10.83
C LEU A 107 24.77 -14.95 -11.75
N ASP A 108 25.03 -15.86 -12.68
CA ASP A 108 25.94 -15.73 -13.81
C ASP A 108 25.27 -16.27 -15.08
N GLU A 109 26.04 -16.40 -16.17
CA GLU A 109 25.57 -17.00 -17.43
C GLU A 109 25.13 -18.46 -17.31
N LYS A 110 25.61 -19.19 -16.28
CA LYS A 110 25.35 -20.62 -16.05
C LYS A 110 24.11 -20.87 -15.23
N GLY A 111 23.76 -19.95 -14.31
CA GLY A 111 22.58 -20.15 -13.47
C GLY A 111 22.38 -19.13 -12.38
N ILE A 112 21.45 -19.42 -11.51
CA ILE A 112 21.10 -18.59 -10.36
C ILE A 112 21.05 -19.41 -9.07
N VAL A 113 21.58 -18.84 -8.01
CA VAL A 113 21.54 -19.37 -6.65
C VAL A 113 20.71 -18.43 -5.79
N PHE A 114 19.64 -18.92 -5.21
CA PHE A 114 18.87 -18.21 -4.18
C PHE A 114 19.35 -18.66 -2.80
N VAL A 115 19.60 -17.71 -1.92
CA VAL A 115 19.93 -17.94 -0.52
C VAL A 115 18.70 -17.56 0.31
N ASP A 116 17.99 -18.55 0.85
CA ASP A 116 16.65 -18.38 1.41
C ASP A 116 16.43 -19.29 2.62
N ASP A 117 16.44 -18.72 3.81
CA ASP A 117 16.20 -19.44 5.06
C ASP A 117 14.71 -19.56 5.42
N GLU A 118 13.83 -18.74 4.78
CA GLU A 118 12.37 -18.80 4.98
C GLU A 118 11.64 -19.72 3.99
N GLY A 119 12.32 -20.16 2.94
CA GLY A 119 11.77 -21.01 1.88
C GLY A 119 10.76 -20.32 0.99
N PHE A 120 10.79 -18.98 0.87
CA PHE A 120 9.89 -18.24 -0.01
C PHE A 120 10.21 -18.49 -1.48
N ALA A 121 11.50 -18.37 -1.87
CA ALA A 121 11.96 -18.66 -3.22
C ALA A 121 11.72 -20.13 -3.59
N GLY A 122 12.02 -21.07 -2.67
CA GLY A 122 11.76 -22.49 -2.86
C GLY A 122 10.29 -22.78 -3.17
N ARG A 123 9.35 -22.19 -2.42
CA ARG A 123 7.91 -22.34 -2.67
C ARG A 123 7.45 -21.79 -4.02
N LEU A 124 8.05 -20.69 -4.50
CA LEU A 124 7.78 -20.17 -5.84
C LEU A 124 8.29 -21.13 -6.91
N ILE A 125 9.51 -21.61 -6.78
CA ILE A 125 10.12 -22.56 -7.72
C ILE A 125 9.34 -23.87 -7.77
N ASP A 126 8.90 -24.41 -6.64
CA ASP A 126 8.05 -25.60 -6.60
C ASP A 126 6.75 -25.44 -7.40
N LYS A 127 6.16 -24.25 -7.43
CA LYS A 127 5.00 -23.95 -8.27
C LYS A 127 5.38 -23.97 -9.75
N LEU A 128 6.52 -23.39 -10.11
CA LEU A 128 7.02 -23.38 -11.49
C LEU A 128 7.30 -24.82 -11.96
N VAL A 129 7.93 -25.64 -11.15
CA VAL A 129 8.18 -27.07 -11.43
C VAL A 129 6.88 -27.80 -11.81
N LYS A 130 5.80 -27.53 -11.06
CA LYS A 130 4.50 -28.20 -11.26
C LYS A 130 3.69 -27.64 -12.44
N SER A 131 3.83 -26.34 -12.73
CA SER A 131 2.91 -25.64 -13.64
C SER A 131 3.50 -25.26 -14.98
N LYS A 132 4.83 -25.16 -15.12
CA LYS A 132 5.46 -24.59 -16.31
C LYS A 132 6.10 -25.65 -17.20
N ARG A 133 5.98 -25.42 -18.50
CA ARG A 133 6.71 -26.09 -19.57
C ARG A 133 7.31 -25.01 -20.46
N TYR A 134 8.60 -25.10 -20.73
CA TYR A 134 9.34 -24.15 -21.52
C TYR A 134 9.50 -24.68 -22.96
N LEU A 135 9.05 -23.89 -23.94
CA LEU A 135 9.31 -24.19 -25.34
C LEU A 135 10.80 -23.94 -25.68
N ASN A 136 11.33 -22.83 -25.15
CA ASN A 136 12.74 -22.45 -25.27
C ASN A 136 13.28 -22.26 -23.83
N PRO A 137 13.83 -23.33 -23.21
CA PRO A 137 14.35 -23.25 -21.87
C PRO A 137 15.63 -22.41 -21.82
N CYS A 138 15.61 -21.37 -21.02
CA CYS A 138 16.74 -20.49 -20.77
C CYS A 138 16.60 -19.80 -19.40
N LEU A 139 17.68 -19.25 -18.88
CA LEU A 139 17.73 -18.60 -17.58
C LEU A 139 16.79 -17.37 -17.55
N GLU A 140 16.79 -16.57 -18.60
CA GLU A 140 15.98 -15.37 -18.74
C GLU A 140 14.47 -15.69 -18.65
N ARG A 141 14.06 -16.78 -19.30
CA ARG A 141 12.66 -17.25 -19.23
C ARG A 141 12.28 -17.73 -17.85
N PHE A 142 13.20 -18.41 -17.15
CA PHE A 142 12.99 -18.81 -15.76
C PHE A 142 12.85 -17.59 -14.85
N LEU A 143 13.75 -16.61 -14.99
CA LEU A 143 13.72 -15.37 -14.20
C LEU A 143 12.42 -14.59 -14.45
N TYR A 144 11.97 -14.50 -15.70
CA TYR A 144 10.69 -13.91 -16.03
C TYR A 144 9.54 -14.57 -15.24
N ASP A 145 9.44 -15.92 -15.31
CA ASP A 145 8.36 -16.63 -14.61
C ASP A 145 8.48 -16.56 -13.08
N PHE A 146 9.70 -16.46 -12.55
CA PHE A 146 9.96 -16.28 -11.13
C PHE A 146 9.48 -14.89 -10.66
N LEU A 147 9.89 -13.83 -11.36
CA LEU A 147 9.48 -12.46 -11.05
C LEU A 147 7.96 -12.28 -11.24
N GLU A 148 7.38 -12.85 -12.29
CA GLU A 148 5.93 -12.89 -12.46
C GLU A 148 5.23 -13.62 -11.30
N GLY A 149 5.86 -14.68 -10.78
CA GLY A 149 5.36 -15.41 -9.60
C GLY A 149 5.29 -14.55 -8.33
N ILE A 150 6.19 -13.59 -8.18
CA ILE A 150 6.19 -12.63 -7.07
C ILE A 150 4.95 -11.73 -7.14
N ILE A 151 4.62 -11.20 -8.31
CA ILE A 151 3.55 -10.21 -8.50
C ILE A 151 2.20 -10.80 -8.92
N HIS A 152 2.12 -12.13 -9.11
CA HIS A 152 0.98 -12.83 -9.74
C HIS A 152 -0.41 -12.50 -9.16
N ARG A 153 -0.51 -12.14 -7.88
CA ARG A 153 -1.79 -11.84 -7.21
C ARG A 153 -2.00 -10.36 -6.91
N ASP A 154 -1.06 -9.53 -7.27
CA ASP A 154 -1.04 -8.15 -6.82
C ASP A 154 -2.13 -7.30 -7.47
N TYR A 155 -2.50 -7.56 -8.71
CA TYR A 155 -3.67 -6.94 -9.35
C TYR A 155 -4.95 -7.15 -8.51
N LYS A 156 -5.15 -8.37 -7.99
CA LYS A 156 -6.31 -8.66 -7.16
C LYS A 156 -6.26 -7.96 -5.81
N ILE A 157 -5.08 -7.77 -5.25
CA ILE A 157 -4.89 -7.04 -3.99
C ILE A 157 -5.20 -5.56 -4.20
N ILE A 158 -4.72 -4.96 -5.30
CA ILE A 158 -5.01 -3.58 -5.67
C ILE A 158 -6.51 -3.37 -5.87
N GLU A 159 -7.20 -4.28 -6.58
CA GLU A 159 -8.65 -4.26 -6.75
C GLU A 159 -9.41 -4.33 -5.40
N GLN A 160 -8.90 -5.07 -4.42
CA GLN A 160 -9.49 -5.11 -3.08
C GLN A 160 -9.31 -3.80 -2.32
N TYR A 161 -8.16 -3.10 -2.48
CA TYR A 161 -7.98 -1.77 -1.91
C TYR A 161 -8.91 -0.75 -2.55
N ASP A 162 -9.07 -0.78 -3.87
CA ASP A 162 -10.01 0.07 -4.60
C ASP A 162 -11.43 -0.06 -4.04
N ALA A 163 -11.95 -1.29 -3.95
CA ALA A 163 -13.26 -1.56 -3.39
C ALA A 163 -13.43 -1.10 -1.92
N LYS A 164 -12.37 -1.19 -1.11
CA LYS A 164 -12.38 -0.68 0.26
C LYS A 164 -12.41 0.84 0.32
N LEU A 165 -11.64 1.50 -0.53
CA LEU A 165 -11.63 2.96 -0.61
C LEU A 165 -12.98 3.51 -1.05
N ASP A 166 -13.64 2.87 -2.03
CA ASP A 166 -15.01 3.20 -2.42
C ASP A 166 -16.00 3.10 -1.27
N GLN A 167 -15.85 2.10 -0.39
CA GLN A 167 -16.71 1.96 0.78
C GLN A 167 -16.43 3.07 1.80
N ILE A 168 -15.17 3.37 2.06
CA ILE A 168 -14.76 4.44 2.98
C ILE A 168 -15.27 5.81 2.48
N GLU A 169 -15.21 6.07 1.17
CA GLU A 169 -15.76 7.30 0.59
C GLU A 169 -17.26 7.44 0.88
N LYS A 170 -18.04 6.36 0.68
CA LYS A 170 -19.47 6.34 1.00
C LYS A 170 -19.73 6.60 2.47
N ASP A 171 -19.00 5.94 3.36
CA ASP A 171 -19.15 6.14 4.81
C ASP A 171 -18.85 7.60 5.21
N VAL A 172 -17.87 8.24 4.58
CA VAL A 172 -17.57 9.66 4.77
C VAL A 172 -18.73 10.53 4.30
N LEU A 173 -19.32 10.24 3.14
CA LEU A 173 -20.45 11.01 2.60
C LEU A 173 -21.73 10.83 3.43
N ASP A 174 -21.95 9.63 3.99
CA ASP A 174 -23.13 9.27 4.81
C ASP A 174 -22.98 9.68 6.29
N ASP A 175 -21.88 10.36 6.67
CA ASP A 175 -21.60 10.85 8.02
C ASP A 175 -21.26 9.75 9.06
N ASP A 176 -20.84 8.56 8.63
CA ASP A 176 -20.39 7.45 9.48
C ASP A 176 -18.86 7.23 9.38
N SER A 177 -18.10 8.31 9.60
CA SER A 177 -16.64 8.33 9.29
C SER A 177 -15.73 7.88 10.45
N THR A 178 -16.26 7.58 11.66
CA THR A 178 -15.42 7.45 12.87
C THR A 178 -14.43 6.27 12.82
N GLY A 179 -14.79 5.15 12.17
CA GLY A 179 -13.91 3.99 11.97
C GLY A 179 -13.12 4.05 10.65
N SER A 180 -13.75 4.61 9.63
CA SER A 180 -13.29 4.60 8.24
C SER A 180 -12.00 5.42 8.04
N ILE A 181 -11.80 6.50 8.80
CA ILE A 181 -10.58 7.33 8.70
C ILE A 181 -9.34 6.61 9.25
N ARG A 182 -9.48 5.76 10.25
CA ARG A 182 -8.36 4.94 10.73
C ARG A 182 -7.98 3.90 9.68
N GLU A 183 -8.95 3.20 9.12
CA GLU A 183 -8.75 2.22 8.04
C GLU A 183 -8.11 2.88 6.81
N LEU A 184 -8.53 4.10 6.45
CA LEU A 184 -7.92 4.89 5.37
C LEU A 184 -6.42 5.13 5.61
N THR A 185 -6.03 5.41 6.87
CA THR A 185 -4.62 5.63 7.23
C THR A 185 -3.80 4.35 7.11
N ASP A 186 -4.36 3.21 7.52
CA ASP A 186 -3.73 1.90 7.40
C ASP A 186 -3.54 1.54 5.92
N ILE A 187 -4.58 1.66 5.09
CA ILE A 187 -4.53 1.43 3.64
C ILE A 187 -3.47 2.32 2.98
N ARG A 188 -3.40 3.60 3.36
CA ARG A 188 -2.37 4.52 2.82
C ARG A 188 -0.96 4.05 3.12
N SER A 189 -0.71 3.52 4.32
CA SER A 189 0.60 2.97 4.68
C SER A 189 0.92 1.73 3.86
N GLU A 190 -0.05 0.83 3.71
CA GLU A 190 0.09 -0.41 2.92
C GLU A 190 0.34 -0.12 1.43
N LEU A 191 -0.37 0.85 0.85
CA LEU A 191 -0.17 1.28 -0.54
C LEU A 191 1.22 1.91 -0.74
N ARG A 192 1.73 2.68 0.25
CA ARG A 192 3.09 3.22 0.20
C ARG A 192 4.13 2.10 0.16
N ASP A 193 3.97 1.07 0.99
CA ASP A 193 4.91 -0.06 1.06
C ASP A 193 4.90 -0.88 -0.25
N LEU A 194 3.71 -1.07 -0.85
CA LEU A 194 3.59 -1.68 -2.17
C LEU A 194 4.22 -0.84 -3.27
N ARG A 195 4.03 0.48 -3.26
CA ARG A 195 4.62 1.40 -4.24
C ARG A 195 6.15 1.34 -4.21
N ILE A 196 6.75 1.32 -3.01
CA ILE A 196 8.21 1.19 -2.86
C ILE A 196 8.66 -0.16 -3.41
N HIS A 197 7.95 -1.24 -3.08
CA HIS A 197 8.27 -2.57 -3.58
C HIS A 197 8.23 -2.65 -5.12
N TYR A 198 7.22 -2.07 -5.76
CA TYR A 198 7.15 -2.06 -7.22
C TYR A 198 8.24 -1.19 -7.85
N ALA A 199 8.58 -0.03 -7.26
CA ALA A 199 9.69 0.77 -7.74
C ALA A 199 11.00 -0.03 -7.73
N GLN A 200 11.31 -0.74 -6.64
CA GLN A 200 12.49 -1.58 -6.54
C GLN A 200 12.49 -2.76 -7.53
N LEU A 201 11.32 -3.37 -7.79
CA LEU A 201 11.22 -4.41 -8.83
C LEU A 201 11.37 -3.85 -10.25
N MET A 202 10.96 -2.60 -10.50
CA MET A 202 11.20 -1.91 -11.76
C MET A 202 12.70 -1.71 -11.98
N ASP A 203 13.40 -1.17 -10.98
CA ASP A 203 14.85 -0.93 -11.01
C ASP A 203 15.59 -2.26 -11.27
N LEU A 204 15.25 -3.32 -10.51
CA LEU A 204 15.84 -4.65 -10.73
C LEU A 204 15.56 -5.18 -12.15
N SER A 205 14.34 -4.99 -12.67
CA SER A 205 13.99 -5.47 -14.02
C SER A 205 14.74 -4.71 -15.10
N GLN A 206 15.02 -3.43 -14.90
CA GLN A 206 15.77 -2.59 -15.80
C GLN A 206 17.25 -3.00 -15.81
N GLU A 207 17.87 -3.22 -14.66
CA GLU A 207 19.25 -3.70 -14.57
C GLU A 207 19.44 -5.06 -15.28
N LEU A 208 18.47 -5.96 -15.15
CA LEU A 208 18.50 -7.23 -15.87
C LEU A 208 18.33 -7.05 -17.38
N GLU A 209 17.56 -6.06 -17.85
CA GLU A 209 17.34 -5.74 -19.26
C GLU A 209 18.59 -5.09 -19.87
N GLU A 210 19.29 -4.22 -19.11
CA GLU A 210 20.52 -3.57 -19.57
C GLU A 210 21.66 -4.55 -19.83
N ASN A 211 21.66 -5.72 -19.14
CA ASN A 211 22.54 -6.84 -19.40
C ASN A 211 24.03 -6.45 -19.52
N GLU A 212 24.51 -5.57 -18.63
CA GLU A 212 25.87 -4.98 -18.71
C GLU A 212 26.96 -6.06 -18.82
N ASN A 213 26.78 -7.19 -18.14
CA ASN A 213 27.72 -8.32 -18.16
C ASN A 213 27.58 -9.24 -19.38
N SER A 214 26.60 -9.00 -20.25
CA SER A 214 26.29 -9.85 -21.39
C SER A 214 26.03 -11.32 -21.03
N PHE A 215 25.44 -11.59 -19.87
CA PHE A 215 25.06 -12.93 -19.40
C PHE A 215 23.83 -13.47 -20.11
N PHE A 216 22.98 -12.58 -20.62
CA PHE A 216 21.74 -12.92 -21.27
C PHE A 216 21.86 -12.75 -22.80
N LYS A 217 21.08 -13.52 -23.52
CA LYS A 217 21.00 -13.38 -24.98
C LYS A 217 20.14 -12.19 -25.34
N GLU A 218 20.58 -11.35 -26.28
CA GLU A 218 19.85 -10.17 -26.77
C GLU A 218 18.38 -10.48 -27.13
N ASP A 219 18.13 -11.61 -27.81
CA ASP A 219 16.77 -12.06 -28.18
C ASP A 219 15.87 -12.30 -26.96
N ASN A 220 16.43 -12.51 -25.79
CA ASN A 220 15.73 -12.87 -24.57
C ASN A 220 15.54 -11.69 -23.58
N GLU A 221 16.23 -10.56 -23.77
CA GLU A 221 16.10 -9.35 -22.94
C GLU A 221 14.64 -8.85 -22.87
N ARG A 222 13.87 -9.09 -23.93
CA ARG A 222 12.43 -8.83 -23.98
C ARG A 222 11.64 -9.41 -22.79
N TYR A 223 12.13 -10.47 -22.15
CA TYR A 223 11.47 -11.04 -20.98
C TYR A 223 11.53 -10.09 -19.78
N PHE A 224 12.65 -9.40 -19.59
CA PHE A 224 12.81 -8.43 -18.52
C PHE A 224 11.99 -7.16 -18.80
N HIS A 225 11.95 -6.73 -20.05
CA HIS A 225 11.08 -5.64 -20.48
C HIS A 225 9.60 -5.92 -20.19
N LEU A 226 9.12 -7.15 -20.41
CA LEU A 226 7.75 -7.54 -20.08
C LEU A 226 7.48 -7.51 -18.57
N VAL A 227 8.45 -7.89 -17.73
CA VAL A 227 8.32 -7.76 -16.27
C VAL A 227 8.24 -6.29 -15.88
N PHE A 228 9.16 -5.47 -16.40
CA PHE A 228 9.19 -4.02 -16.16
C PHE A 228 7.83 -3.38 -16.44
N GLN A 229 7.26 -3.62 -17.63
CA GLN A 229 5.94 -3.07 -18.00
C GLN A 229 4.82 -3.50 -17.06
N ARG A 230 4.82 -4.76 -16.60
CA ARG A 230 3.81 -5.25 -15.66
C ARG A 230 3.94 -4.62 -14.28
N VAL A 231 5.17 -4.52 -13.78
CA VAL A 231 5.45 -3.89 -12.49
C VAL A 231 5.15 -2.39 -12.54
N GLN A 232 5.47 -1.73 -13.67
CA GLN A 232 5.11 -0.33 -13.90
C GLN A 232 3.60 -0.12 -13.81
N SER A 233 2.81 -0.97 -14.46
CA SER A 233 1.35 -0.88 -14.36
C SER A 233 0.85 -1.02 -12.91
N LEU A 234 1.41 -1.96 -12.12
CA LEU A 234 1.08 -2.10 -10.70
C LEU A 234 1.48 -0.87 -9.88
N HIS A 235 2.65 -0.30 -10.16
CA HIS A 235 3.14 0.92 -9.52
C HIS A 235 2.21 2.12 -9.79
N GLU A 236 1.78 2.30 -11.06
CA GLU A 236 0.87 3.37 -11.46
C GLU A 236 -0.51 3.22 -10.79
N MET A 237 -1.09 2.00 -10.79
CA MET A 237 -2.36 1.72 -10.11
C MET A 237 -2.26 2.00 -8.61
N THR A 238 -1.19 1.57 -7.96
CA THR A 238 -0.97 1.80 -6.53
C THR A 238 -0.80 3.29 -6.22
N SER A 239 -0.13 4.04 -7.09
CA SER A 239 0.02 5.49 -6.96
C SER A 239 -1.33 6.20 -7.10
N SER A 240 -2.17 5.79 -8.06
CA SER A 240 -3.52 6.33 -8.21
C SER A 240 -4.38 6.09 -6.98
N LEU A 241 -4.32 4.88 -6.37
CA LEU A 241 -5.04 4.60 -5.13
C LEU A 241 -4.51 5.42 -3.94
N ALA A 242 -3.19 5.66 -3.87
CA ALA A 242 -2.61 6.53 -2.84
C ALA A 242 -3.12 7.98 -2.97
N ASP A 243 -3.26 8.50 -4.20
CA ASP A 243 -3.87 9.80 -4.45
C ASP A 243 -5.36 9.81 -4.06
N TYR A 244 -6.08 8.72 -4.34
CA TYR A 244 -7.48 8.57 -3.95
C TYR A 244 -7.65 8.59 -2.42
N THR A 245 -6.73 8.00 -1.64
CA THR A 245 -6.77 8.14 -0.17
C THR A 245 -6.68 9.59 0.28
N SER A 246 -5.89 10.42 -0.41
CA SER A 246 -5.76 11.84 -0.11
C SER A 246 -7.05 12.60 -0.44
N HIS A 247 -7.69 12.26 -1.57
CA HIS A 247 -8.99 12.82 -1.95
C HIS A 247 -10.08 12.53 -0.91
N ILE A 248 -10.21 11.28 -0.45
CA ILE A 248 -11.18 10.90 0.59
C ILE A 248 -10.93 11.68 1.90
N ARG A 249 -9.67 11.88 2.28
CA ARG A 249 -9.33 12.69 3.45
C ARG A 249 -9.79 14.14 3.30
N ASP A 250 -9.60 14.72 2.11
CA ASP A 250 -10.01 16.10 1.83
C ASP A 250 -11.55 16.22 1.81
N LEU A 251 -12.26 15.22 1.30
CA LEU A 251 -13.72 15.13 1.40
C LEU A 251 -14.19 15.08 2.86
N ASN A 252 -13.55 14.27 3.70
CA ASN A 252 -13.87 14.22 5.13
C ASN A 252 -13.67 15.57 5.81
N GLN A 253 -12.58 16.27 5.51
CA GLN A 253 -12.34 17.62 6.03
C GLN A 253 -13.42 18.60 5.59
N ALA A 254 -13.80 18.57 4.32
CA ALA A 254 -14.87 19.41 3.80
C ALA A 254 -16.23 19.12 4.49
N GLN A 255 -16.54 17.88 4.81
CA GLN A 255 -17.75 17.50 5.58
C GLN A 255 -17.71 18.10 7.00
N ILE A 256 -16.55 18.01 7.68
CA ILE A 256 -16.37 18.60 9.01
C ILE A 256 -16.57 20.12 8.95
N ASP A 257 -15.97 20.80 7.95
CA ASP A 257 -16.08 22.24 7.78
C ASP A 257 -17.53 22.67 7.49
N MET A 258 -18.25 21.92 6.67
CA MET A 258 -19.70 22.16 6.42
C MET A 258 -20.52 22.06 7.69
N LYS A 259 -20.29 21.04 8.54
CA LYS A 259 -20.97 20.89 9.84
C LYS A 259 -20.66 22.06 10.77
N GLN A 260 -19.38 22.41 10.88
CA GLN A 260 -18.94 23.54 11.70
C GLN A 260 -19.59 24.85 11.25
N ASN A 261 -19.61 25.11 9.94
CA ASN A 261 -20.29 26.27 9.38
C ASN A 261 -21.79 26.27 9.67
N LYS A 262 -22.46 25.12 9.60
CA LYS A 262 -23.89 24.98 9.96
C LYS A 262 -24.13 25.31 11.44
N ILE A 263 -23.29 24.79 12.36
CA ILE A 263 -23.38 25.09 13.79
C ILE A 263 -23.17 26.59 14.04
N MET A 264 -22.16 27.20 13.40
CA MET A 264 -21.87 28.63 13.51
C MET A 264 -23.05 29.48 13.00
N THR A 265 -23.67 29.06 11.89
CA THR A 265 -24.87 29.75 11.35
C THR A 265 -26.02 29.71 12.36
N ILE A 266 -26.33 28.52 12.92
CA ILE A 266 -27.38 28.38 13.94
C ILE A 266 -27.10 29.28 15.16
N LEU A 267 -25.86 29.25 15.66
CA LEU A 267 -25.46 30.06 16.81
C LEU A 267 -25.61 31.56 16.50
N THR A 268 -25.19 32.00 15.30
CA THR A 268 -25.33 33.39 14.88
C THR A 268 -26.80 33.81 14.80
N VAL A 269 -27.66 32.97 14.23
CA VAL A 269 -29.11 33.25 14.16
C VAL A 269 -29.71 33.38 15.54
N VAL A 270 -29.47 32.44 16.44
CA VAL A 270 -29.94 32.45 17.81
C VAL A 270 -29.46 33.70 18.54
N THR A 271 -28.18 33.98 18.51
CA THR A 271 -27.59 35.16 19.19
C THR A 271 -28.16 36.48 18.64
N SER A 272 -28.31 36.61 17.31
CA SER A 272 -28.85 37.82 16.67
C SER A 272 -30.32 38.07 17.03
N VAL A 273 -31.10 37.04 17.28
CA VAL A 273 -32.50 37.16 17.73
C VAL A 273 -32.56 37.52 19.21
N PHE A 274 -31.77 36.88 20.06
CA PHE A 274 -31.85 37.08 21.52
C PHE A 274 -31.15 38.35 22.01
N MET A 275 -30.08 38.81 21.35
CA MET A 275 -29.30 39.97 21.79
C MET A 275 -30.16 41.26 21.92
N PRO A 276 -30.95 41.66 20.89
CA PRO A 276 -31.80 42.87 21.04
C PRO A 276 -32.92 42.68 22.06
N LEU A 277 -33.47 41.45 22.19
CA LEU A 277 -34.51 41.16 23.19
C LEU A 277 -33.94 41.24 24.61
N THR A 278 -32.73 40.70 24.83
CA THR A 278 -32.05 40.79 26.13
C THR A 278 -31.72 42.23 26.47
N LEU A 279 -31.29 43.06 25.51
CA LEU A 279 -31.04 44.46 25.71
C LEU A 279 -32.30 45.20 26.22
N ILE A 280 -33.46 44.98 25.52
CA ILE A 280 -34.73 45.60 25.89
C ILE A 280 -35.17 45.15 27.26
N THR A 281 -35.20 43.86 27.53
CA THR A 281 -35.61 43.32 28.82
C THR A 281 -34.68 43.69 29.96
N GLY A 282 -33.38 43.76 29.68
CA GLY A 282 -32.36 44.25 30.64
C GLY A 282 -32.52 45.74 30.98
N TRP A 283 -32.84 46.57 29.95
CA TRP A 283 -33.06 48.00 30.15
C TRP A 283 -34.29 48.23 31.08
N TYR A 284 -35.41 47.61 30.79
CA TYR A 284 -36.61 47.72 31.61
C TYR A 284 -36.56 46.91 32.92
N GLY A 285 -35.56 46.05 33.07
CA GLY A 285 -35.27 45.33 34.33
C GLY A 285 -34.39 46.11 35.33
N MET A 286 -33.99 47.35 34.98
CA MET A 286 -33.16 48.17 35.88
C MET A 286 -34.02 48.76 37.02
N ASN A 287 -33.44 48.85 38.21
CA ASN A 287 -34.11 49.33 39.43
C ASN A 287 -34.02 50.88 39.58
N PHE A 288 -34.21 51.66 38.50
CA PHE A 288 -34.22 53.09 38.59
C PHE A 288 -35.61 53.60 39.08
N VAL A 289 -35.59 54.57 40.06
CA VAL A 289 -36.79 55.12 40.69
C VAL A 289 -37.61 56.02 39.75
N HIS A 290 -36.96 56.64 38.78
CA HIS A 290 -37.61 57.55 37.80
C HIS A 290 -37.53 57.00 36.38
N MET A 291 -38.41 56.04 36.06
CA MET A 291 -38.70 55.55 34.70
C MET A 291 -40.13 55.95 34.35
N PRO A 292 -40.37 57.03 33.62
CA PRO A 292 -41.73 57.52 33.39
C PRO A 292 -42.58 56.55 32.55
N GLU A 293 -41.96 55.71 31.77
CA GLU A 293 -42.65 54.68 30.93
C GLU A 293 -43.34 53.60 31.81
N LEU A 294 -42.79 53.23 32.97
CA LEU A 294 -43.33 52.18 33.82
C LEU A 294 -44.65 52.58 34.49
N SER A 295 -44.99 53.88 34.56
CA SER A 295 -46.22 54.35 35.12
C SER A 295 -47.39 54.32 34.13
N GLN A 296 -47.16 54.04 32.83
CA GLN A 296 -48.13 54.01 31.78
C GLN A 296 -48.76 52.63 31.63
N PRO A 297 -50.13 52.46 31.68
CA PRO A 297 -50.77 51.15 31.60
C PRO A 297 -50.57 50.39 30.29
N LEU A 298 -50.19 51.12 29.18
CA LEU A 298 -49.94 50.56 27.87
C LEU A 298 -48.46 50.19 27.60
N ALA A 299 -47.55 50.57 28.49
CA ALA A 299 -46.13 50.34 28.30
C ALA A 299 -45.74 48.85 28.17
N TYR A 300 -46.25 48.03 29.05
CA TYR A 300 -45.99 46.57 29.05
C TYR A 300 -46.45 45.89 27.72
N PRO A 301 -47.71 46.02 27.25
CA PRO A 301 -48.12 45.44 25.96
C PRO A 301 -47.36 46.01 24.76
N ILE A 302 -46.93 47.30 24.78
CA ILE A 302 -46.10 47.87 23.71
C ILE A 302 -44.72 47.23 23.67
N VAL A 303 -44.06 47.03 24.81
CA VAL A 303 -42.73 46.40 24.86
C VAL A 303 -42.84 44.95 24.34
N ILE A 304 -43.86 44.21 24.70
CA ILE A 304 -44.08 42.84 24.16
C ILE A 304 -44.26 42.89 22.62
N ALA A 305 -45.07 43.79 22.11
CA ALA A 305 -45.30 43.95 20.67
C ALA A 305 -44.00 44.28 19.92
N VAL A 306 -43.16 45.19 20.45
CA VAL A 306 -41.84 45.52 19.92
C VAL A 306 -40.89 44.32 19.94
N CYS A 307 -40.84 43.55 21.02
CA CYS A 307 -40.04 42.35 21.10
C CYS A 307 -40.42 41.30 20.04
N ILE A 308 -41.73 41.05 19.89
CA ILE A 308 -42.26 40.13 18.86
C ILE A 308 -41.89 40.64 17.46
N LEU A 309 -42.05 41.91 17.18
CA LEU A 309 -41.73 42.50 15.90
C LEU A 309 -40.25 42.38 15.54
N ILE A 310 -39.38 42.61 16.51
CA ILE A 310 -37.90 42.43 16.33
C ILE A 310 -37.59 40.95 16.06
N ALA A 311 -38.16 40.02 16.85
CA ALA A 311 -37.94 38.59 16.65
C ALA A 311 -38.38 38.14 15.23
N VAL A 312 -39.57 38.54 14.81
CA VAL A 312 -40.12 38.22 13.48
C VAL A 312 -39.23 38.86 12.38
N ALA A 313 -38.86 40.14 12.53
CA ALA A 313 -37.99 40.81 11.58
C ALA A 313 -36.62 40.10 11.40
N CYS A 314 -36.01 39.67 12.51
CA CYS A 314 -34.74 38.89 12.47
C CYS A 314 -34.93 37.55 11.75
N LEU A 315 -35.99 36.81 12.07
CA LEU A 315 -36.24 35.50 11.43
C LEU A 315 -36.52 35.65 9.92
N VAL A 316 -37.33 36.67 9.52
CA VAL A 316 -37.57 36.97 8.11
C VAL A 316 -36.27 37.34 7.39
N PHE A 317 -35.43 38.19 8.02
CA PHE A 317 -34.14 38.56 7.46
C PHE A 317 -33.24 37.32 7.20
N PHE A 318 -33.10 36.40 8.16
CA PHE A 318 -32.29 35.19 7.98
C PHE A 318 -32.89 34.23 6.95
N LYS A 319 -34.20 34.12 6.90
CA LYS A 319 -34.89 33.32 5.87
C LYS A 319 -34.67 33.84 4.45
N VAL A 320 -34.73 35.17 4.26
CA VAL A 320 -34.46 35.83 2.96
C VAL A 320 -32.98 35.66 2.55
N LYS A 321 -32.07 35.64 3.53
CA LYS A 321 -30.62 35.38 3.30
C LYS A 321 -30.30 33.89 3.11
N LYS A 322 -31.28 33.00 3.21
CA LYS A 322 -31.09 31.53 3.12
C LYS A 322 -30.13 30.95 4.17
N TRP A 323 -30.13 31.55 5.37
CA TRP A 323 -29.38 31.04 6.51
C TRP A 323 -30.18 30.06 7.37
N LEU A 324 -31.50 30.07 7.18
CA LEU A 324 -32.50 29.16 7.74
C LEU A 324 -33.13 28.33 6.64
#